data_1a81be813bd95cb96e12620be5913e24
#
_entry.id   1a81be813bd95cb96e12620be5913e24
#
_cell.length_a   1.000
_cell.length_b   1.000
_cell.length_c   1.000
_cell.angle_alpha   90.00
_cell.angle_beta   90.00
_cell.angle_gamma   90.00
#
_symmetry.space_group_name_H-M   'P 1'
#
loop_
_entity.id
_entity.type
_entity.pdbx_description
1 polymer ?
#
loop_
_entity_poly.entity_id
_entity_poly.type
_entity_poly.pdbx_seq_one_letter_code
_entity_poly.pdbx_strand_id
1 'polypeptide(L)'
;MHFSDINSLKSQLSEWKSSGKKVVFTNGVFDILHLGHVLYLQEARNLGDVLVVGINDDESVKRLNKGPERPIHDEHARAGVIDSLRCVDAVFIFSDDTPAAMIESLQPDILVKGGDYDANEKNPTSKKYIVGSAETIQRGGMVVCIPLVVGY
;
A
#
# COMPACT_ATOMS: atom_id res chain seq x y z
N MET A 1 -3.09 7.66 11.12
CA MET A 1 -2.36 7.13 12.31
C MET A 1 -1.12 6.38 11.85
N HIS A 2 0.02 6.71 12.41
CA HIS A 2 1.27 6.00 12.10
C HIS A 2 1.48 4.89 13.13
N PHE A 3 1.56 3.65 12.66
CA PHE A 3 1.81 2.48 13.51
C PHE A 3 3.26 2.03 13.36
N SER A 4 3.95 1.83 14.48
CA SER A 4 5.32 1.32 14.51
C SER A 4 5.37 -0.19 14.81
N ASP A 5 4.24 -0.78 15.18
CA ASP A 5 4.12 -2.19 15.53
C ASP A 5 2.99 -2.83 14.74
N ILE A 6 3.32 -3.93 14.06
CA ILE A 6 2.34 -4.65 13.21
C ILE A 6 1.17 -5.20 14.04
N ASN A 7 1.41 -5.60 15.28
CA ASN A 7 0.34 -6.14 16.12
C ASN A 7 -0.68 -5.07 16.50
N SER A 8 -0.23 -3.85 16.77
CA SER A 8 -1.12 -2.72 17.02
C SER A 8 -1.97 -2.39 15.79
N LEU A 9 -1.36 -2.44 14.61
CA LEU A 9 -2.08 -2.23 13.36
C LEU A 9 -3.11 -3.34 13.11
N LYS A 10 -2.74 -4.60 13.36
CA LYS A 10 -3.67 -5.74 13.24
C LYS A 10 -4.87 -5.56 14.16
N SER A 11 -4.64 -5.11 15.40
CA SER A 11 -5.72 -4.84 16.35
C SER A 11 -6.67 -3.76 15.83
N GLN A 12 -6.12 -2.69 15.26
CA GLN A 12 -6.91 -1.62 14.67
C GLN A 12 -7.75 -2.13 13.49
N LEU A 13 -7.16 -2.96 12.62
CA LEU A 13 -7.90 -3.55 11.51
C LEU A 13 -9.04 -4.45 12.00
N SER A 14 -8.81 -5.21 13.06
CA SER A 14 -9.85 -6.05 13.67
C SER A 14 -11.03 -5.21 14.15
N GLU A 15 -10.77 -4.07 14.78
CA GLU A 15 -11.83 -3.14 15.20
C GLU A 15 -12.62 -2.61 14.01
N TRP A 16 -11.93 -2.17 12.96
CA TRP A 16 -12.59 -1.67 11.77
C TRP A 16 -13.46 -2.73 11.11
N LYS A 17 -12.94 -3.94 10.94
CA LYS A 17 -13.69 -5.05 10.35
C LYS A 17 -14.91 -5.45 11.21
N SER A 18 -14.75 -5.45 12.53
CA SER A 18 -15.84 -5.74 13.46
C SER A 18 -16.96 -4.69 13.37
N SER A 19 -16.63 -3.47 12.98
CA SER A 19 -17.60 -2.40 12.74
C SER A 19 -18.20 -2.45 11.34
N GLY A 20 -17.89 -3.45 10.53
CA GLY A 20 -18.37 -3.58 9.17
C GLY A 20 -17.64 -2.76 8.14
N LYS A 21 -16.47 -2.21 8.50
CA LYS A 21 -15.68 -1.39 7.58
C LYS A 21 -14.83 -2.25 6.65
N LYS A 22 -14.80 -1.89 5.37
CA LYS A 22 -13.94 -2.51 4.37
C LYS A 22 -12.58 -1.84 4.37
N VAL A 23 -11.53 -2.63 4.56
CA VAL A 23 -10.15 -2.16 4.64
C VAL A 23 -9.49 -2.26 3.27
N VAL A 24 -9.00 -1.13 2.77
CA VAL A 24 -8.22 -1.03 1.55
C VAL A 24 -6.74 -0.96 1.92
N PHE A 25 -5.90 -1.66 1.19
CA PHE A 25 -4.45 -1.63 1.38
C PHE A 25 -3.75 -1.29 0.07
N THR A 26 -2.76 -0.43 0.15
CA THR A 26 -1.79 -0.19 -0.91
C THR A 26 -0.41 0.00 -0.29
N ASN A 27 0.64 -0.07 -1.12
CA ASN A 27 2.00 0.17 -0.66
C ASN A 27 2.79 0.92 -1.71
N GLY A 28 3.87 1.54 -1.28
CA GLY A 28 4.78 2.24 -2.19
C GLY A 28 5.91 2.92 -1.46
N VAL A 29 6.79 3.52 -2.24
CA VAL A 29 7.92 4.31 -1.74
C VAL A 29 7.46 5.73 -1.38
N PHE A 30 6.69 6.37 -2.24
CA PHE A 30 6.18 7.74 -2.07
C PHE A 30 7.30 8.73 -1.72
N ASP A 31 8.39 8.70 -2.50
CA ASP A 31 9.58 9.50 -2.20
C ASP A 31 9.34 10.99 -2.42
N ILE A 32 8.85 11.34 -3.61
CA ILE A 32 8.49 12.72 -3.95
C ILE A 32 7.00 12.75 -4.27
N LEU A 33 6.22 13.21 -3.30
CA LEU A 33 4.76 13.21 -3.44
C LEU A 33 4.32 14.31 -4.40
N HIS A 34 3.45 13.93 -5.34
CA HIS A 34 2.83 14.88 -6.27
C HIS A 34 1.33 14.60 -6.36
N LEU A 35 0.62 15.44 -7.12
CA LEU A 35 -0.84 15.35 -7.24
C LEU A 35 -1.30 13.96 -7.73
N GLY A 36 -0.57 13.34 -8.62
CA GLY A 36 -0.90 11.99 -9.11
C GLY A 36 -0.98 10.97 -7.98
N HIS A 37 -0.04 11.02 -7.02
CA HIS A 37 -0.09 10.16 -5.84
C HIS A 37 -1.31 10.45 -4.97
N VAL A 38 -1.64 11.74 -4.78
CA VAL A 38 -2.79 12.13 -3.95
C VAL A 38 -4.10 11.63 -4.57
N LEU A 39 -4.26 11.82 -5.88
CA LEU A 39 -5.45 11.36 -6.60
C LEU A 39 -5.58 9.84 -6.56
N TYR A 40 -4.47 9.13 -6.72
CA TYR A 40 -4.42 7.68 -6.59
C TYR A 40 -4.89 7.21 -5.20
N LEU A 41 -4.36 7.83 -4.15
CA LEU A 41 -4.70 7.46 -2.78
C LEU A 41 -6.17 7.78 -2.46
N GLN A 42 -6.68 8.90 -2.96
CA GLN A 42 -8.10 9.24 -2.81
C GLN A 42 -9.01 8.21 -3.50
N GLU A 43 -8.63 7.80 -4.70
CA GLU A 43 -9.39 6.79 -5.44
C GLU A 43 -9.35 5.43 -4.74
N ALA A 44 -8.19 5.05 -4.22
CA ALA A 44 -8.05 3.83 -3.42
C ALA A 44 -8.96 3.87 -2.18
N ARG A 45 -8.96 4.99 -1.46
CA ARG A 45 -9.80 5.16 -0.26
C ARG A 45 -11.28 5.03 -0.58
N ASN A 46 -11.70 5.52 -1.73
CA ASN A 46 -13.10 5.48 -2.16
C ASN A 46 -13.60 4.07 -2.48
N LEU A 47 -12.70 3.08 -2.62
CA LEU A 47 -13.09 1.70 -2.85
C LEU A 47 -13.59 1.00 -1.58
N GLY A 48 -13.29 1.56 -0.42
CA GLY A 48 -13.69 0.99 0.86
C GLY A 48 -13.94 2.06 1.90
N ASP A 49 -13.76 1.70 3.16
CA ASP A 49 -14.09 2.59 4.28
C ASP A 49 -12.85 3.16 4.96
N VAL A 50 -11.75 2.44 4.93
CA VAL A 50 -10.47 2.87 5.50
C VAL A 50 -9.33 2.48 4.56
N LEU A 51 -8.28 3.30 4.52
CA LEU A 51 -7.10 3.06 3.69
C LEU A 51 -5.87 2.90 4.57
N VAL A 52 -5.19 1.78 4.41
CA VAL A 52 -3.90 1.47 5.04
C VAL A 52 -2.81 1.53 3.98
N VAL A 53 -1.74 2.25 4.26
CA VAL A 53 -0.62 2.41 3.33
C VAL A 53 0.65 1.84 3.95
N GLY A 54 1.26 0.88 3.27
CA GLY A 54 2.58 0.36 3.61
C GLY A 54 3.66 1.19 2.91
N ILE A 55 4.66 1.62 3.66
CA ILE A 55 5.76 2.44 3.15
C ILE A 55 7.04 1.62 3.21
N ASN A 56 7.75 1.51 2.08
CA ASN A 56 9.06 0.87 2.05
C ASN A 56 10.04 1.66 2.92
N ASP A 57 10.81 0.98 3.77
CA ASP A 57 11.88 1.65 4.50
C ASP A 57 13.02 2.03 3.55
N ASP A 58 13.99 2.82 4.04
CA ASP A 58 15.08 3.32 3.21
C ASP A 58 15.92 2.20 2.61
N GLU A 59 16.19 1.14 3.37
CA GLU A 59 17.00 0.03 2.89
C GLU A 59 16.28 -0.78 1.80
N SER A 60 14.97 -0.99 1.92
CA SER A 60 14.21 -1.68 0.86
C SER A 60 14.13 -0.84 -0.41
N VAL A 61 14.04 0.49 -0.28
CA VAL A 61 14.08 1.38 -1.45
C VAL A 61 15.41 1.24 -2.19
N LYS A 62 16.52 1.18 -1.47
CA LYS A 62 17.85 1.00 -2.07
C LYS A 62 17.93 -0.32 -2.85
N ARG A 63 17.33 -1.38 -2.33
CA ARG A 63 17.31 -2.68 -3.00
C ARG A 63 16.45 -2.71 -4.27
N LEU A 64 15.53 -1.73 -4.44
CA LEU A 64 14.71 -1.61 -5.64
C LEU A 64 15.45 -1.00 -6.84
N ASN A 65 16.71 -0.56 -6.64
CA ASN A 65 17.58 -0.01 -7.70
C ASN A 65 16.97 1.20 -8.43
N LYS A 66 16.32 2.11 -7.68
CA LYS A 66 15.73 3.33 -8.24
C LYS A 66 16.75 4.43 -8.49
N GLY A 67 18.03 4.18 -8.24
CA GLY A 67 19.14 5.12 -8.37
C GLY A 67 19.88 5.31 -7.06
N PRO A 68 21.20 5.68 -7.12
CA PRO A 68 22.03 5.78 -5.92
C PRO A 68 21.59 6.89 -4.97
N GLU A 69 20.88 7.91 -5.48
CA GLU A 69 20.37 9.03 -4.69
C GLU A 69 19.04 8.74 -4.02
N ARG A 70 18.43 7.57 -4.26
CA ARG A 70 17.12 7.21 -3.68
C ARG A 70 17.27 6.40 -2.42
N PRO A 71 16.44 6.65 -1.38
CA PRO A 71 15.37 7.66 -1.34
C PRO A 71 15.95 9.07 -1.10
N ILE A 72 15.26 10.09 -1.59
CA ILE A 72 15.60 11.50 -1.32
C ILE A 72 15.13 11.88 0.09
N HIS A 73 13.91 11.45 0.45
CA HIS A 73 13.36 11.65 1.80
C HIS A 73 13.45 10.35 2.57
N ASP A 74 13.83 10.44 3.86
CA ASP A 74 13.90 9.26 4.70
C ASP A 74 12.50 8.68 4.96
N GLU A 75 12.48 7.45 5.44
CA GLU A 75 11.25 6.69 5.65
C GLU A 75 10.27 7.39 6.59
N HIS A 76 10.78 8.07 7.63
CA HIS A 76 9.92 8.77 8.58
C HIS A 76 9.28 10.01 7.97
N ALA A 77 10.03 10.75 7.17
CA ALA A 77 9.51 11.90 6.43
C ALA A 77 8.45 11.46 5.43
N ARG A 78 8.72 10.39 4.67
CA ARG A 78 7.77 9.85 3.69
C ARG A 78 6.48 9.37 4.36
N ALA A 79 6.61 8.62 5.43
CA ALA A 79 5.46 8.14 6.19
C ALA A 79 4.65 9.30 6.79
N GLY A 80 5.33 10.31 7.34
CA GLY A 80 4.67 11.47 7.92
C GLY A 80 3.85 12.27 6.91
N VAL A 81 4.39 12.45 5.71
CA VAL A 81 3.67 13.14 4.63
C VAL A 81 2.40 12.36 4.23
N ILE A 82 2.53 11.07 4.03
CA ILE A 82 1.39 10.21 3.67
C ILE A 82 0.35 10.18 4.80
N ASP A 83 0.80 10.08 6.05
CA ASP A 83 -0.10 10.05 7.21
C ASP A 83 -0.90 11.35 7.36
N SER A 84 -0.40 12.45 6.84
CA SER A 84 -1.09 13.75 6.92
C SER A 84 -2.24 13.90 5.91
N LEU A 85 -2.35 13.02 4.95
CA LEU A 85 -3.41 13.09 3.93
C LEU A 85 -4.74 12.61 4.52
N ARG A 86 -5.82 13.35 4.20
CA ARG A 86 -7.17 13.01 4.70
C ARG A 86 -7.64 11.63 4.30
N CYS A 87 -7.24 11.16 3.13
CA CYS A 87 -7.68 9.87 2.60
C CYS A 87 -6.96 8.68 3.24
N VAL A 88 -5.90 8.91 4.01
CA VAL A 88 -5.09 7.85 4.63
C VAL A 88 -5.48 7.70 6.10
N ASP A 89 -5.86 6.49 6.49
CA ASP A 89 -6.27 6.19 7.86
C ASP A 89 -5.13 5.61 8.69
N ALA A 90 -4.25 4.83 8.09
CA ALA A 90 -3.11 4.23 8.78
C ALA A 90 -1.91 4.10 7.86
N VAL A 91 -0.72 4.25 8.44
CA VAL A 91 0.57 4.10 7.76
C VAL A 91 1.45 3.17 8.58
N PHE A 92 2.17 2.28 7.90
CA PHE A 92 3.13 1.38 8.52
C PHE A 92 4.35 1.24 7.61
N ILE A 93 5.56 1.39 8.20
CA ILE A 93 6.84 1.23 7.48
C ILE A 93 7.24 -0.24 7.53
N PHE A 94 7.54 -0.83 6.37
CA PHE A 94 7.98 -2.22 6.30
C PHE A 94 9.36 -2.33 5.65
N SER A 95 10.13 -3.36 6.03
CA SER A 95 11.52 -3.54 5.61
C SER A 95 11.72 -4.64 4.57
N ASP A 96 10.74 -5.48 4.35
CA ASP A 96 10.84 -6.57 3.37
C ASP A 96 10.89 -6.04 1.94
N ASP A 97 11.45 -6.84 1.02
CA ASP A 97 11.51 -6.46 -0.40
C ASP A 97 10.13 -6.32 -1.03
N THR A 98 9.16 -7.08 -0.53
CA THR A 98 7.78 -7.03 -0.99
C THR A 98 6.84 -6.88 0.21
N PRO A 99 5.60 -6.41 -0.01
CA PRO A 99 4.62 -6.31 1.07
C PRO A 99 3.93 -7.63 1.41
N ALA A 100 4.42 -8.77 0.92
CA ALA A 100 3.74 -10.06 1.06
C ALA A 100 3.43 -10.42 2.52
N ALA A 101 4.42 -10.31 3.42
CA ALA A 101 4.24 -10.64 4.83
C ALA A 101 3.25 -9.71 5.52
N MET A 102 3.29 -8.43 5.17
CA MET A 102 2.37 -7.43 5.69
C MET A 102 0.94 -7.69 5.25
N ILE A 103 0.74 -7.98 3.96
CA ILE A 103 -0.58 -8.31 3.41
C ILE A 103 -1.14 -9.57 4.05
N GLU A 104 -0.30 -10.59 4.24
CA GLU A 104 -0.70 -11.84 4.91
C GLU A 104 -1.13 -11.57 6.35
N SER A 105 -0.39 -10.73 7.07
CA SER A 105 -0.71 -10.39 8.45
C SER A 105 -1.99 -9.56 8.56
N LEU A 106 -2.20 -8.61 7.67
CA LEU A 106 -3.32 -7.67 7.74
C LEU A 106 -4.59 -8.19 7.09
N GLN A 107 -4.47 -9.02 6.07
CA GLN A 107 -5.60 -9.58 5.31
C GLN A 107 -6.62 -8.50 4.91
N PRO A 108 -6.21 -7.51 4.09
CA PRO A 108 -7.13 -6.46 3.67
C PRO A 108 -8.28 -7.03 2.83
N ASP A 109 -9.41 -6.33 2.84
CA ASP A 109 -10.54 -6.69 1.99
C ASP A 109 -10.30 -6.33 0.53
N ILE A 110 -9.58 -5.24 0.29
CA ILE A 110 -9.30 -4.73 -1.05
C ILE A 110 -7.81 -4.40 -1.14
N LEU A 111 -7.13 -5.03 -2.09
CA LEU A 111 -5.73 -4.79 -2.40
C LEU A 111 -5.66 -3.91 -3.65
N VAL A 112 -4.96 -2.78 -3.55
CA VAL A 112 -4.88 -1.80 -4.64
C VAL A 112 -3.44 -1.60 -5.06
N LYS A 113 -3.23 -1.54 -6.37
CA LYS A 113 -1.94 -1.20 -6.97
C LYS A 113 -2.20 -0.29 -8.18
N GLY A 114 -1.20 0.51 -8.53
CA GLY A 114 -1.35 1.46 -9.64
C GLY A 114 -0.45 1.13 -10.81
N GLY A 115 -0.61 1.89 -11.88
CA GLY A 115 0.29 1.89 -13.01
C GLY A 115 0.26 0.65 -13.86
N ASP A 116 1.45 0.06 -14.06
CA ASP A 116 1.67 -1.03 -15.00
C ASP A 116 1.29 -2.41 -14.48
N TYR A 117 0.76 -2.49 -13.26
CA TYR A 117 0.31 -3.76 -12.68
C TYR A 117 -1.00 -4.20 -13.31
N ASP A 118 -1.26 -5.51 -13.27
CA ASP A 118 -2.46 -6.12 -13.82
C ASP A 118 -3.14 -6.98 -12.76
N ALA A 119 -4.33 -6.60 -12.36
CA ALA A 119 -5.10 -7.32 -11.33
C ALA A 119 -5.47 -8.75 -11.76
N ASN A 120 -5.49 -9.02 -13.06
CA ASN A 120 -5.80 -10.34 -13.61
C ASN A 120 -4.57 -11.21 -13.87
N GLU A 121 -3.36 -10.69 -13.66
CA GLU A 121 -2.14 -11.46 -13.84
C GLU A 121 -1.99 -12.52 -12.76
N LYS A 122 -1.86 -13.78 -13.15
CA LYS A 122 -1.76 -14.92 -12.23
C LYS A 122 -0.36 -15.48 -12.10
N ASN A 123 0.57 -15.09 -12.98
CA ASN A 123 1.94 -15.59 -12.95
C ASN A 123 2.78 -14.76 -11.98
N PRO A 124 3.19 -15.35 -10.82
CA PRO A 124 3.96 -14.59 -9.80
C PRO A 124 5.32 -14.10 -10.29
N THR A 125 5.83 -14.63 -11.39
CA THR A 125 7.12 -14.19 -11.95
C THR A 125 6.97 -13.02 -12.93
N SER A 126 5.77 -12.67 -13.32
CA SER A 126 5.51 -11.52 -14.19
C SER A 126 5.73 -10.22 -13.45
N LYS A 127 6.30 -9.22 -14.14
CA LYS A 127 6.47 -7.86 -13.59
C LYS A 127 5.14 -7.16 -13.34
N LYS A 128 4.06 -7.63 -13.95
CA LYS A 128 2.71 -7.07 -13.79
C LYS A 128 1.94 -7.70 -12.64
N TYR A 129 2.49 -8.77 -12.03
CA TYR A 129 1.84 -9.45 -10.92
C TYR A 129 1.79 -8.58 -9.68
N ILE A 130 0.61 -8.52 -9.05
CA ILE A 130 0.44 -7.81 -7.78
C ILE A 130 0.68 -8.80 -6.65
N VAL A 131 1.75 -8.57 -5.87
CA VAL A 131 2.08 -9.39 -4.71
C VAL A 131 0.90 -9.41 -3.74
N GLY A 132 0.50 -10.60 -3.31
CA GLY A 132 -0.64 -10.78 -2.40
C GLY A 132 -2.00 -10.92 -3.11
N SER A 133 -2.04 -10.78 -4.44
CA SER A 133 -3.30 -10.82 -5.19
C SER A 133 -3.99 -12.17 -5.12
N ALA A 134 -3.25 -13.27 -5.34
CA ALA A 134 -3.82 -14.62 -5.31
C ALA A 134 -4.43 -14.94 -3.95
N GLU A 135 -3.71 -14.61 -2.88
CA GLU A 135 -4.14 -14.85 -1.50
C GLU A 135 -5.36 -14.00 -1.15
N THR A 136 -5.38 -12.75 -1.60
CA THR A 136 -6.51 -11.85 -1.35
C THR A 136 -7.78 -12.36 -2.05
N ILE A 137 -7.66 -12.77 -3.30
CA ILE A 137 -8.79 -13.33 -4.06
C ILE A 137 -9.28 -14.62 -3.41
N GLN A 138 -8.37 -15.48 -2.98
CA GLN A 138 -8.70 -16.75 -2.34
C GLN A 138 -9.49 -16.54 -1.04
N ARG A 139 -9.22 -15.46 -0.30
CA ARG A 139 -9.94 -15.09 0.90
C ARG A 139 -11.29 -14.41 0.63
N GLY A 140 -11.66 -14.25 -0.65
CA GLY A 140 -12.88 -13.55 -1.02
C GLY A 140 -12.74 -12.04 -1.13
N GLY A 141 -11.51 -11.53 -1.07
CA GLY A 141 -11.24 -10.12 -1.22
C GLY A 141 -11.18 -9.69 -2.69
N MET A 142 -10.94 -8.41 -2.91
CA MET A 142 -10.90 -7.79 -4.22
C MET A 142 -9.50 -7.24 -4.51
N VAL A 143 -9.08 -7.32 -5.77
CA VAL A 143 -7.83 -6.72 -6.23
C VAL A 143 -8.16 -5.73 -7.32
N VAL A 144 -7.70 -4.49 -7.17
CA VAL A 144 -8.01 -3.39 -8.08
C VAL A 144 -6.72 -2.73 -8.54
N CYS A 145 -6.61 -2.49 -9.84
CA CYS A 145 -5.53 -1.72 -10.42
C CYS A 145 -6.07 -0.36 -10.84
N ILE A 146 -5.46 0.70 -10.31
CA ILE A 146 -5.87 2.08 -10.63
C ILE A 146 -4.92 2.62 -11.70
N PRO A 147 -5.43 3.09 -12.85
CA PRO A 147 -4.58 3.63 -13.91
C PRO A 147 -3.79 4.86 -13.46
N LEU A 148 -2.63 5.08 -14.06
CA LEU A 148 -1.84 6.29 -13.84
C LEU A 148 -2.62 7.52 -14.31
N VAL A 149 -2.50 8.61 -13.53
CA VAL A 149 -3.09 9.89 -13.92
C VAL A 149 -2.22 10.51 -15.00
N VAL A 150 -2.84 10.91 -16.12
CA VAL A 150 -2.14 11.51 -17.25
C VAL A 150 -1.47 12.81 -16.80
N GLY A 151 -0.17 12.94 -17.10
CA GLY A 151 0.62 14.13 -16.79
C GLY A 151 1.33 14.11 -15.43
N TYR A 152 1.23 13.01 -14.68
CA TYR A 152 1.88 12.89 -13.36
C TYR A 152 2.72 11.63 -13.21
#